data_15f729a46100de9fcd0efe91429c6c7b
#
_entry.id   15f729a46100de9fcd0efe91429c6c7b
#
_cell.length_a   1.000
_cell.length_b   1.000
_cell.length_c   1.000
_cell.angle_alpha   90.00
_cell.angle_beta   90.00
_cell.angle_gamma   90.00
#
_symmetry.space_group_name_H-M   'P 1'
#
loop_
_entity.id
_entity.type
_entity.pdbx_description
1 polymer ?
#
loop_
_entity_poly.entity_id
_entity_poly.type
_entity_poly.pdbx_seq_one_letter_code
_entity_poly.pdbx_strand_id
1 'polypeptide(L)'
;MSEKIDKAMSLFKEGKYKESIDAFSSVLETEPDNADVYNNMGVAYSCVGDFDHSEKAYIRAIELDPELAQAYINLSDLYYKAGDLASAVGTLQRGSYELQDNLTIAHLLARVYIEDQRWDDAIEELERVLDGEPENYDAYYDLGHVYFELGDYETAIDNFENVIAYEQNQNNELLYYALAQAYEANNQIDKAISNYLKAIAVNDKFTLAYKKVGILFLAREDFEDAVEYFESYLDFDIPDEEKVSVQKLIDRVKAKI
;
A
#
# COMPACT_ATOMS: atom_id res chain seq x y z
N MET A 1 -21.35 -4.11 27.16
CA MET A 1 -21.46 -2.80 26.46
C MET A 1 -22.76 -2.16 26.88
N SER A 2 -22.85 -0.85 27.07
CA SER A 2 -24.11 -0.23 27.45
C SER A 2 -25.07 -0.23 26.25
N GLU A 3 -26.37 -0.39 26.48
CA GLU A 3 -27.42 -0.35 25.43
C GLU A 3 -27.33 0.91 24.56
N LYS A 4 -26.84 2.01 25.13
CA LYS A 4 -26.63 3.28 24.42
C LYS A 4 -25.48 3.19 23.41
N ILE A 5 -24.37 2.52 23.74
CA ILE A 5 -23.23 2.31 22.83
C ILE A 5 -23.66 1.42 21.68
N ASP A 6 -24.39 0.34 21.95
CA ASP A 6 -24.90 -0.56 20.92
C ASP A 6 -25.84 0.17 19.94
N LYS A 7 -26.66 1.09 20.43
CA LYS A 7 -27.51 1.94 19.60
C LYS A 7 -26.67 2.87 18.73
N ALA A 8 -25.66 3.54 19.28
CA ALA A 8 -24.78 4.44 18.53
C ALA A 8 -24.03 3.69 17.42
N MET A 9 -23.51 2.51 17.73
CA MET A 9 -22.84 1.62 16.77
C MET A 9 -23.81 1.10 15.68
N SER A 10 -25.08 0.82 16.01
CA SER A 10 -26.07 0.43 15.03
C SER A 10 -26.33 1.56 14.03
N LEU A 11 -26.53 2.78 14.52
CA LEU A 11 -26.70 3.97 13.68
C LEU A 11 -25.49 4.19 12.75
N PHE A 12 -24.28 4.00 13.29
CA PHE A 12 -23.06 4.07 12.50
C PHE A 12 -23.05 3.04 11.35
N LYS A 13 -23.37 1.77 11.64
CA LYS A 13 -23.45 0.70 10.63
C LYS A 13 -24.51 0.93 9.56
N GLU A 14 -25.58 1.66 9.92
CA GLU A 14 -26.64 2.08 9.00
C GLU A 14 -26.25 3.30 8.13
N GLY A 15 -25.04 3.86 8.30
CA GLY A 15 -24.60 5.07 7.61
C GLY A 15 -25.19 6.37 8.15
N LYS A 16 -25.90 6.31 9.27
CA LYS A 16 -26.50 7.46 9.95
C LYS A 16 -25.49 8.12 10.88
N TYR A 17 -24.39 8.63 10.29
CA TYR A 17 -23.22 9.09 11.06
C TYR A 17 -23.54 10.26 12.00
N LYS A 18 -24.39 11.21 11.60
CA LYS A 18 -24.77 12.35 12.45
C LYS A 18 -25.55 11.89 13.68
N GLU A 19 -26.55 11.03 13.49
CA GLU A 19 -27.33 10.46 14.58
C GLU A 19 -26.47 9.57 15.48
N SER A 20 -25.46 8.90 14.92
CA SER A 20 -24.49 8.13 15.68
C SER A 20 -23.64 9.03 16.57
N ILE A 21 -23.18 10.19 16.07
CA ILE A 21 -22.42 11.20 16.85
C ILE A 21 -23.27 11.70 18.03
N ASP A 22 -24.55 12.03 17.80
CA ASP A 22 -25.46 12.47 18.87
C ASP A 22 -25.66 11.37 19.92
N ALA A 23 -25.79 10.13 19.47
CA ALA A 23 -25.93 8.98 20.37
C ALA A 23 -24.65 8.74 21.18
N PHE A 24 -23.44 8.81 20.59
CA PHE A 24 -22.17 8.76 21.32
C PHE A 24 -22.01 9.91 22.30
N SER A 25 -22.41 11.12 21.93
CA SER A 25 -22.40 12.28 22.83
C SER A 25 -23.25 12.02 24.08
N SER A 26 -24.44 11.41 23.90
CA SER A 26 -25.31 11.03 25.03
C SER A 26 -24.72 9.91 25.92
N VAL A 27 -23.82 9.08 25.39
CA VAL A 27 -23.03 8.14 26.21
C VAL A 27 -22.04 8.90 27.07
N LEU A 28 -21.31 9.86 26.48
CA LEU A 28 -20.28 10.64 27.18
C LEU A 28 -20.85 11.53 28.30
N GLU A 29 -22.15 11.87 28.29
CA GLU A 29 -22.79 12.53 29.43
C GLU A 29 -22.76 11.68 30.73
N THR A 30 -22.73 10.36 30.59
CA THR A 30 -22.73 9.41 31.72
C THR A 30 -21.38 8.69 31.90
N GLU A 31 -20.59 8.61 30.82
CA GLU A 31 -19.29 7.95 30.76
C GLU A 31 -18.25 8.89 30.11
N PRO A 32 -17.88 10.02 30.77
CA PRO A 32 -17.07 11.08 30.13
C PRO A 32 -15.63 10.67 29.82
N ASP A 33 -15.13 9.57 30.39
CA ASP A 33 -13.75 9.09 30.20
C ASP A 33 -13.71 7.78 29.41
N ASN A 34 -14.71 7.54 28.54
CA ASN A 34 -14.76 6.33 27.72
C ASN A 34 -13.97 6.55 26.41
N ALA A 35 -12.71 6.06 26.37
CA ALA A 35 -11.79 6.22 25.24
C ALA A 35 -12.34 5.60 23.95
N ASP A 36 -12.95 4.40 24.04
CA ASP A 36 -13.53 3.71 22.88
C ASP A 36 -14.65 4.55 22.22
N VAL A 37 -15.46 5.22 23.05
CA VAL A 37 -16.55 6.08 22.54
C VAL A 37 -15.98 7.28 21.81
N TYR A 38 -14.93 7.92 22.34
CA TYR A 38 -14.24 9.01 21.63
C TYR A 38 -13.62 8.53 20.32
N ASN A 39 -12.95 7.39 20.31
CA ASN A 39 -12.40 6.80 19.08
C ASN A 39 -13.49 6.56 18.02
N ASN A 40 -14.60 5.93 18.40
CA ASN A 40 -15.73 5.67 17.49
C ASN A 40 -16.41 6.97 17.01
N MET A 41 -16.48 7.97 17.86
CA MET A 41 -16.96 9.31 17.51
C MET A 41 -16.04 9.98 16.49
N GLY A 42 -14.72 9.83 16.64
CA GLY A 42 -13.73 10.31 15.67
C GLY A 42 -13.95 9.70 14.30
N VAL A 43 -14.20 8.39 14.22
CA VAL A 43 -14.53 7.70 12.96
C VAL A 43 -15.82 8.27 12.36
N ALA A 44 -16.87 8.49 13.18
CA ALA A 44 -18.12 9.03 12.69
C ALA A 44 -17.98 10.48 12.16
N TYR A 45 -17.17 11.31 12.82
CA TYR A 45 -16.83 12.66 12.34
C TYR A 45 -16.07 12.62 11.02
N SER A 46 -15.09 11.72 10.88
CA SER A 46 -14.34 11.53 9.62
C SER A 46 -15.29 11.16 8.47
N CYS A 47 -16.28 10.28 8.73
CA CYS A 47 -17.26 9.86 7.72
C CYS A 47 -18.18 11.01 7.25
N VAL A 48 -18.40 12.04 8.06
CA VAL A 48 -19.18 13.24 7.66
C VAL A 48 -18.30 14.38 7.14
N GLY A 49 -16.98 14.18 7.10
CA GLY A 49 -16.01 15.18 6.62
C GLY A 49 -15.66 16.26 7.65
N ASP A 50 -16.01 16.06 8.92
CA ASP A 50 -15.67 16.97 10.02
C ASP A 50 -14.32 16.55 10.64
N PHE A 51 -13.25 16.87 9.93
CA PHE A 51 -11.90 16.42 10.29
C PHE A 51 -11.39 17.06 11.58
N ASP A 52 -11.79 18.31 11.88
CA ASP A 52 -11.37 19.00 13.11
C ASP A 52 -11.92 18.32 14.37
N HIS A 53 -13.18 17.87 14.35
CA HIS A 53 -13.76 17.13 15.47
C HIS A 53 -13.28 15.69 15.51
N SER A 54 -13.01 15.08 14.36
CA SER A 54 -12.41 13.74 14.26
C SER A 54 -11.04 13.70 14.96
N GLU A 55 -10.14 14.63 14.62
CA GLU A 55 -8.84 14.78 15.24
C GLU A 55 -8.92 14.91 16.77
N LYS A 56 -9.75 15.88 17.24
CA LYS A 56 -9.94 16.11 18.68
C LYS A 56 -10.45 14.88 19.41
N ALA A 57 -11.36 14.14 18.78
CA ALA A 57 -11.92 12.93 19.36
C ALA A 57 -10.87 11.83 19.48
N TYR A 58 -10.04 11.59 18.44
CA TYR A 58 -8.94 10.63 18.52
C TYR A 58 -7.87 11.03 19.54
N ILE A 59 -7.48 12.31 19.58
CA ILE A 59 -6.54 12.81 20.59
C ILE A 59 -7.08 12.57 21.99
N ARG A 60 -8.37 12.84 22.22
CA ARG A 60 -9.00 12.59 23.52
C ARG A 60 -9.04 11.10 23.88
N ALA A 61 -9.28 10.23 22.92
CA ALA A 61 -9.22 8.79 23.12
C ALA A 61 -7.82 8.35 23.59
N ILE A 62 -6.76 8.82 22.92
CA ILE A 62 -5.35 8.54 23.27
C ILE A 62 -4.97 9.10 24.65
N GLU A 63 -5.48 10.28 25.01
CA GLU A 63 -5.25 10.85 26.36
C GLU A 63 -5.88 10.01 27.47
N LEU A 64 -7.07 9.46 27.21
CA LEU A 64 -7.81 8.65 28.19
C LEU A 64 -7.27 7.22 28.28
N ASP A 65 -6.87 6.65 27.17
CA ASP A 65 -6.28 5.31 27.07
C ASP A 65 -5.10 5.32 26.11
N PRO A 66 -3.87 5.51 26.61
CA PRO A 66 -2.66 5.44 25.80
C PRO A 66 -2.37 4.06 25.20
N GLU A 67 -3.03 3.01 25.66
CA GLU A 67 -2.89 1.66 25.12
C GLU A 67 -3.92 1.35 24.02
N LEU A 68 -4.80 2.28 23.67
CA LEU A 68 -5.80 2.11 22.61
C LEU A 68 -5.16 2.27 21.22
N ALA A 69 -4.56 1.19 20.72
CA ALA A 69 -3.87 1.16 19.43
C ALA A 69 -4.70 1.75 18.27
N GLN A 70 -6.02 1.44 18.24
CA GLN A 70 -6.90 1.87 17.18
C GLN A 70 -7.01 3.40 17.07
N ALA A 71 -6.87 4.14 18.18
CA ALA A 71 -6.92 5.59 18.15
C ALA A 71 -5.69 6.21 17.47
N TYR A 72 -4.49 5.64 17.69
CA TYR A 72 -3.28 6.05 16.96
C TYR A 72 -3.38 5.74 15.47
N ILE A 73 -3.87 4.56 15.12
CA ILE A 73 -4.06 4.14 13.71
C ILE A 73 -5.03 5.08 13.01
N ASN A 74 -6.18 5.36 13.61
CA ASN A 74 -7.20 6.23 13.02
C ASN A 74 -6.72 7.68 12.89
N LEU A 75 -6.01 8.21 13.89
CA LEU A 75 -5.47 9.56 13.87
C LEU A 75 -4.36 9.69 12.81
N SER A 76 -3.48 8.71 12.72
CA SER A 76 -2.43 8.70 11.70
C SER A 76 -2.99 8.61 10.28
N ASP A 77 -4.03 7.78 10.07
CA ASP A 77 -4.73 7.69 8.78
C ASP A 77 -5.41 9.02 8.40
N LEU A 78 -5.97 9.73 9.39
CA LEU A 78 -6.55 11.06 9.19
C LEU A 78 -5.49 12.05 8.68
N TYR A 79 -4.31 12.10 9.32
CA TYR A 79 -3.21 12.97 8.91
C TYR A 79 -2.61 12.54 7.56
N TYR A 80 -2.43 11.23 7.33
CA TYR A 80 -1.94 10.69 6.08
C TYR A 80 -2.83 11.11 4.89
N LYS A 81 -4.14 10.95 5.03
CA LYS A 81 -5.11 11.37 4.01
C LYS A 81 -5.16 12.89 3.77
N ALA A 82 -4.80 13.67 4.79
CA ALA A 82 -4.64 15.11 4.67
C ALA A 82 -3.30 15.53 4.03
N GLY A 83 -2.39 14.58 3.80
CA GLY A 83 -1.03 14.85 3.30
C GLY A 83 -0.06 15.36 4.37
N ASP A 84 -0.46 15.35 5.65
CA ASP A 84 0.39 15.73 6.77
C ASP A 84 1.18 14.51 7.29
N LEU A 85 2.21 14.12 6.52
CA LEU A 85 3.05 12.98 6.87
C LEU A 85 3.78 13.17 8.20
N ALA A 86 4.14 14.41 8.55
CA ALA A 86 4.85 14.71 9.80
C ALA A 86 3.99 14.40 11.02
N SER A 87 2.71 14.80 11.02
CA SER A 87 1.77 14.50 12.10
C SER A 87 1.42 13.00 12.13
N ALA A 88 1.32 12.34 10.97
CA ALA A 88 1.11 10.89 10.89
C ALA A 88 2.29 10.13 11.53
N VAL A 89 3.54 10.46 11.17
CA VAL A 89 4.76 9.90 11.78
C VAL A 89 4.77 10.14 13.28
N GLY A 90 4.58 11.37 13.75
CA GLY A 90 4.60 11.69 15.17
C GLY A 90 3.56 10.93 15.98
N THR A 91 2.37 10.71 15.39
CA THR A 91 1.30 9.93 16.01
C THR A 91 1.69 8.45 16.14
N LEU A 92 2.20 7.84 15.05
CA LEU A 92 2.59 6.43 15.06
C LEU A 92 3.84 6.18 15.90
N GLN A 93 4.81 7.11 15.92
CA GLN A 93 5.96 7.02 16.82
C GLN A 93 5.52 7.01 18.29
N ARG A 94 4.56 7.87 18.67
CA ARG A 94 3.99 7.85 20.01
C ARG A 94 3.29 6.52 20.28
N GLY A 95 2.48 6.03 19.35
CA GLY A 95 1.83 4.72 19.47
C GLY A 95 2.83 3.57 19.59
N SER A 96 3.92 3.61 18.82
CA SER A 96 5.00 2.61 18.87
C SER A 96 5.76 2.64 20.21
N TYR A 97 5.91 3.81 20.83
CA TYR A 97 6.51 3.95 22.16
C TYR A 97 5.63 3.37 23.27
N GLU A 98 4.32 3.66 23.25
CA GLU A 98 3.37 3.17 24.25
C GLU A 98 3.08 1.67 24.09
N LEU A 99 3.09 1.17 22.86
CA LEU A 99 2.67 -0.18 22.46
C LEU A 99 3.82 -0.91 21.75
N GLN A 100 4.93 -1.12 22.45
CA GLN A 100 6.19 -1.63 21.87
C GLN A 100 6.07 -2.94 21.10
N ASP A 101 5.14 -3.81 21.48
CA ASP A 101 4.91 -5.11 20.82
C ASP A 101 3.83 -5.04 19.72
N ASN A 102 3.33 -3.84 19.39
CA ASN A 102 2.29 -3.70 18.36
C ASN A 102 2.89 -3.60 16.95
N LEU A 103 3.04 -4.74 16.30
CA LEU A 103 3.62 -4.83 14.95
C LEU A 103 2.79 -4.14 13.86
N THR A 104 1.47 -4.01 14.06
CA THR A 104 0.62 -3.25 13.14
C THR A 104 0.99 -1.77 13.12
N ILE A 105 1.25 -1.16 14.28
CA ILE A 105 1.71 0.24 14.36
C ILE A 105 3.10 0.38 13.74
N ALA A 106 4.01 -0.57 13.99
CA ALA A 106 5.33 -0.59 13.38
C ALA A 106 5.23 -0.60 11.84
N HIS A 107 4.41 -1.51 11.30
CA HIS A 107 4.23 -1.61 9.84
C HIS A 107 3.61 -0.34 9.24
N LEU A 108 2.60 0.24 9.89
CA LEU A 108 2.02 1.51 9.43
C LEU A 108 3.03 2.66 9.49
N LEU A 109 3.87 2.71 10.53
CA LEU A 109 4.94 3.71 10.66
C LEU A 109 5.94 3.56 9.51
N ALA A 110 6.37 2.33 9.20
CA ALA A 110 7.24 2.04 8.08
C ALA A 110 6.64 2.55 6.75
N ARG A 111 5.36 2.29 6.50
CA ARG A 111 4.68 2.76 5.29
C ARG A 111 4.61 4.28 5.18
N VAL A 112 4.40 4.99 6.29
CA VAL A 112 4.45 6.45 6.29
C VAL A 112 5.88 6.94 6.06
N TYR A 113 6.91 6.25 6.59
CA TYR A 113 8.30 6.56 6.28
C TYR A 113 8.65 6.34 4.80
N ILE A 114 8.11 5.30 4.15
CA ILE A 114 8.27 5.04 2.71
C ILE A 114 7.72 6.24 1.90
N GLU A 115 6.52 6.71 2.21
CA GLU A 115 5.93 7.88 1.55
C GLU A 115 6.74 9.18 1.79
N ASP A 116 7.36 9.31 2.97
CA ASP A 116 8.24 10.43 3.32
C ASP A 116 9.69 10.24 2.82
N GLN A 117 9.97 9.16 2.08
CA GLN A 117 11.28 8.75 1.56
C GLN A 117 12.36 8.60 2.64
N ARG A 118 11.96 8.26 3.83
CA ARG A 118 12.83 7.98 4.98
C ARG A 118 13.18 6.48 5.00
N TRP A 119 14.01 6.09 4.08
CA TRP A 119 14.26 4.66 3.77
C TRP A 119 14.86 3.89 4.95
N ASP A 120 15.86 4.45 5.63
CA ASP A 120 16.51 3.79 6.77
C ASP A 120 15.53 3.56 7.93
N ASP A 121 14.71 4.57 8.25
CA ASP A 121 13.68 4.44 9.29
C ASP A 121 12.60 3.40 8.90
N ALA A 122 12.25 3.33 7.61
CA ALA A 122 11.30 2.35 7.11
C ALA A 122 11.86 0.91 7.22
N ILE A 123 13.12 0.70 6.88
CA ILE A 123 13.80 -0.60 7.01
C ILE A 123 13.79 -1.06 8.47
N GLU A 124 14.17 -0.19 9.41
CA GLU A 124 14.22 -0.53 10.84
C GLU A 124 12.85 -1.03 11.35
N GLU A 125 11.77 -0.34 11.00
CA GLU A 125 10.43 -0.74 11.42
C GLU A 125 9.94 -2.03 10.71
N LEU A 126 10.27 -2.22 9.43
CA LEU A 126 9.92 -3.44 8.70
C LEU A 126 10.70 -4.66 9.20
N GLU A 127 11.97 -4.50 9.52
CA GLU A 127 12.77 -5.56 10.15
C GLU A 127 12.19 -5.94 11.51
N ARG A 128 11.77 -4.95 12.31
CA ARG A 128 11.08 -5.21 13.58
C ARG A 128 9.78 -6.00 13.39
N VAL A 129 9.02 -5.70 12.33
CA VAL A 129 7.82 -6.47 11.97
C VAL A 129 8.20 -7.92 11.66
N LEU A 130 9.23 -8.15 10.85
CA LEU A 130 9.65 -9.49 10.44
C LEU A 130 10.30 -10.29 11.57
N ASP A 131 10.92 -9.64 12.55
CA ASP A 131 11.42 -10.29 13.77
C ASP A 131 10.28 -10.90 14.60
N GLY A 132 9.13 -10.22 14.65
CA GLY A 132 7.94 -10.72 15.36
C GLY A 132 7.03 -11.59 14.51
N GLU A 133 6.94 -11.33 13.22
CA GLU A 133 6.11 -12.03 12.23
C GLU A 133 6.94 -12.41 10.99
N PRO A 134 7.75 -13.49 11.04
CA PRO A 134 8.65 -13.88 9.94
C PRO A 134 7.93 -14.23 8.62
N GLU A 135 6.63 -14.45 8.65
CA GLU A 135 5.79 -14.75 7.48
C GLU A 135 4.92 -13.55 7.08
N ASN A 136 5.32 -12.31 7.42
CA ASN A 136 4.59 -11.11 7.03
C ASN A 136 4.95 -10.72 5.59
N TYR A 137 4.10 -11.12 4.63
CA TYR A 137 4.33 -10.88 3.19
C TYR A 137 4.31 -9.40 2.83
N ASP A 138 3.46 -8.63 3.49
CA ASP A 138 3.35 -7.18 3.24
C ASP A 138 4.65 -6.47 3.64
N ALA A 139 5.28 -6.89 4.74
CA ALA A 139 6.56 -6.33 5.16
C ALA A 139 7.69 -6.67 4.18
N TYR A 140 7.76 -7.91 3.68
CA TYR A 140 8.72 -8.27 2.62
C TYR A 140 8.47 -7.48 1.33
N TYR A 141 7.21 -7.30 0.95
CA TYR A 141 6.85 -6.53 -0.24
C TYR A 141 7.29 -5.07 -0.11
N ASP A 142 7.02 -4.45 1.03
CA ASP A 142 7.41 -3.07 1.32
C ASP A 142 8.96 -2.94 1.39
N LEU A 143 9.69 -3.89 1.99
CA LEU A 143 11.16 -3.94 1.94
C LEU A 143 11.70 -4.07 0.52
N GLY A 144 11.10 -4.93 -0.30
CA GLY A 144 11.46 -5.07 -1.70
C GLY A 144 11.38 -3.74 -2.45
N HIS A 145 10.31 -2.97 -2.21
CA HIS A 145 10.17 -1.63 -2.77
C HIS A 145 11.22 -0.65 -2.23
N VAL A 146 11.47 -0.64 -0.94
CA VAL A 146 12.48 0.25 -0.32
C VAL A 146 13.86 0.00 -0.90
N TYR A 147 14.30 -1.26 -0.97
CA TYR A 147 15.60 -1.61 -1.53
C TYR A 147 15.69 -1.35 -3.04
N PHE A 148 14.56 -1.49 -3.76
CA PHE A 148 14.51 -1.10 -5.18
C PHE A 148 14.76 0.41 -5.36
N GLU A 149 14.12 1.26 -4.56
CA GLU A 149 14.31 2.72 -4.60
C GLU A 149 15.73 3.13 -4.18
N LEU A 150 16.34 2.39 -3.25
CA LEU A 150 17.75 2.57 -2.86
C LEU A 150 18.75 2.10 -3.92
N GLY A 151 18.28 1.37 -4.95
CA GLY A 151 19.12 0.81 -6.01
C GLY A 151 19.82 -0.50 -5.62
N ASP A 152 19.50 -1.07 -4.46
CA ASP A 152 19.95 -2.42 -4.07
C ASP A 152 18.98 -3.47 -4.64
N TYR A 153 19.11 -3.69 -5.94
CA TYR A 153 18.21 -4.57 -6.67
C TYR A 153 18.35 -6.05 -6.28
N GLU A 154 19.49 -6.47 -5.77
CA GLU A 154 19.71 -7.84 -5.31
C GLU A 154 18.86 -8.12 -4.06
N THR A 155 18.98 -7.26 -3.05
CA THR A 155 18.14 -7.35 -1.84
C THR A 155 16.65 -7.16 -2.14
N ALA A 156 16.29 -6.28 -3.09
CA ALA A 156 14.90 -6.12 -3.52
C ALA A 156 14.34 -7.42 -4.12
N ILE A 157 15.12 -8.11 -4.98
CA ILE A 157 14.75 -9.40 -5.57
C ILE A 157 14.50 -10.43 -4.48
N ASP A 158 15.44 -10.58 -3.53
CA ASP A 158 15.32 -11.55 -2.44
C ASP A 158 14.04 -11.33 -1.62
N ASN A 159 13.69 -10.08 -1.33
CA ASN A 159 12.47 -9.75 -0.60
C ASN A 159 11.21 -10.08 -1.41
N PHE A 160 11.14 -9.72 -2.70
CA PHE A 160 10.00 -10.09 -3.54
C PHE A 160 9.88 -11.61 -3.74
N GLU A 161 11.01 -12.34 -3.84
CA GLU A 161 11.00 -13.80 -3.92
C GLU A 161 10.49 -14.44 -2.63
N ASN A 162 10.78 -13.86 -1.45
CA ASN A 162 10.21 -14.29 -0.18
C ASN A 162 8.69 -14.19 -0.19
N VAL A 163 8.12 -13.08 -0.71
CA VAL A 163 6.65 -12.95 -0.84
C VAL A 163 6.08 -14.11 -1.68
N ILE A 164 6.70 -14.42 -2.83
CA ILE A 164 6.24 -15.52 -3.70
C ILE A 164 6.34 -16.88 -3.02
N ALA A 165 7.40 -17.12 -2.23
CA ALA A 165 7.63 -18.38 -1.55
C ALA A 165 6.57 -18.67 -0.47
N TYR A 166 6.07 -17.64 0.20
CA TYR A 166 5.09 -17.75 1.29
C TYR A 166 3.64 -17.63 0.80
N GLU A 167 3.39 -16.94 -0.30
CA GLU A 167 2.04 -16.71 -0.81
C GLU A 167 1.48 -17.99 -1.46
N GLN A 168 0.46 -18.60 -0.84
CA GLN A 168 -0.21 -19.78 -1.38
C GLN A 168 -1.01 -19.48 -2.66
N ASN A 169 -1.34 -18.21 -2.91
CA ASN A 169 -2.03 -17.73 -4.11
C ASN A 169 -1.09 -16.82 -4.92
N GLN A 170 -0.37 -17.42 -5.85
CA GLN A 170 0.52 -16.70 -6.79
C GLN A 170 -0.24 -15.85 -7.83
N ASN A 171 -1.44 -15.38 -7.51
CA ASN A 171 -2.29 -14.56 -8.38
C ASN A 171 -2.13 -13.08 -8.07
N ASN A 172 -0.89 -12.56 -8.11
CA ASN A 172 -0.58 -11.16 -7.90
C ASN A 172 0.29 -10.64 -9.05
N GLU A 173 -0.35 -10.02 -10.04
CA GLU A 173 0.34 -9.45 -11.20
C GLU A 173 1.28 -8.32 -10.83
N LEU A 174 0.95 -7.54 -9.78
CA LEU A 174 1.78 -6.42 -9.32
C LEU A 174 3.08 -6.92 -8.70
N LEU A 175 3.04 -8.02 -7.94
CA LEU A 175 4.23 -8.63 -7.37
C LEU A 175 5.17 -9.15 -8.47
N TYR A 176 4.65 -9.90 -9.46
CA TYR A 176 5.47 -10.37 -10.57
C TYR A 176 6.04 -9.22 -11.40
N TYR A 177 5.27 -8.14 -11.54
CA TYR A 177 5.73 -6.94 -12.23
C TYR A 177 6.85 -6.24 -11.45
N ALA A 178 6.72 -6.06 -10.13
CA ALA A 178 7.75 -5.46 -9.28
C ALA A 178 9.06 -6.30 -9.29
N LEU A 179 8.92 -7.62 -9.15
CA LEU A 179 10.07 -8.54 -9.25
C LEU A 179 10.73 -8.47 -10.64
N ALA A 180 9.93 -8.38 -11.71
CA ALA A 180 10.46 -8.23 -13.06
C ALA A 180 11.23 -6.91 -13.23
N GLN A 181 10.73 -5.80 -12.66
CA GLN A 181 11.43 -4.52 -12.66
C GLN A 181 12.76 -4.60 -11.90
N ALA A 182 12.79 -5.28 -10.75
CA ALA A 182 14.01 -5.49 -9.98
C ALA A 182 15.04 -6.33 -10.77
N TYR A 183 14.61 -7.40 -11.44
CA TYR A 183 15.48 -8.17 -12.34
C TYR A 183 15.97 -7.37 -13.55
N GLU A 184 15.09 -6.54 -14.17
CA GLU A 184 15.46 -5.64 -15.28
C GLU A 184 16.55 -4.66 -14.83
N ALA A 185 16.35 -4.01 -13.67
CA ALA A 185 17.31 -3.05 -13.10
C ALA A 185 18.63 -3.71 -12.70
N ASN A 186 18.60 -4.98 -12.25
CA ASN A 186 19.78 -5.79 -11.95
C ASN A 186 20.39 -6.47 -13.20
N ASN A 187 19.99 -6.04 -14.41
CA ASN A 187 20.48 -6.56 -15.69
C ASN A 187 20.28 -8.08 -15.90
N GLN A 188 19.31 -8.69 -15.23
CA GLN A 188 18.92 -10.10 -15.37
C GLN A 188 17.74 -10.22 -16.34
N ILE A 189 17.97 -9.89 -17.60
CA ILE A 189 16.92 -9.65 -18.61
C ILE A 189 16.00 -10.87 -18.82
N ASP A 190 16.54 -12.10 -18.88
CA ASP A 190 15.75 -13.31 -19.08
C ASP A 190 14.76 -13.57 -17.93
N LYS A 191 15.21 -13.31 -16.71
CA LYS A 191 14.33 -13.41 -15.53
C LYS A 191 13.29 -12.29 -15.50
N ALA A 192 13.65 -11.08 -15.92
CA ALA A 192 12.71 -9.98 -16.05
C ALA A 192 11.59 -10.34 -17.02
N ILE A 193 11.92 -10.78 -18.24
CA ILE A 193 10.93 -11.22 -19.25
C ILE A 193 10.04 -12.32 -18.65
N SER A 194 10.62 -13.35 -18.03
CA SER A 194 9.86 -14.45 -17.43
C SER A 194 8.84 -13.97 -16.40
N ASN A 195 9.19 -13.01 -15.54
CA ASN A 195 8.28 -12.50 -14.52
C ASN A 195 7.24 -11.51 -15.08
N TYR A 196 7.58 -10.69 -16.08
CA TYR A 196 6.58 -9.91 -16.81
C TYR A 196 5.55 -10.81 -17.50
N LEU A 197 5.98 -11.93 -18.08
CA LEU A 197 5.07 -12.92 -18.69
C LEU A 197 4.17 -13.60 -17.65
N LYS A 198 4.68 -13.85 -16.43
CA LYS A 198 3.84 -14.33 -15.31
C LYS A 198 2.80 -13.29 -14.92
N ALA A 199 3.16 -12.00 -14.87
CA ALA A 199 2.21 -10.93 -14.60
C ALA A 199 1.07 -10.91 -15.66
N ILE A 200 1.40 -11.07 -16.94
CA ILE A 200 0.43 -11.20 -18.04
C ILE A 200 -0.43 -12.47 -17.87
N ALA A 201 0.16 -13.60 -17.47
CA ALA A 201 -0.58 -14.82 -17.28
C ALA A 201 -1.58 -14.74 -16.11
N VAL A 202 -1.29 -13.95 -15.08
CA VAL A 202 -2.21 -13.66 -13.96
C VAL A 202 -3.30 -12.70 -14.41
N ASN A 203 -2.95 -11.64 -15.13
CA ASN A 203 -3.88 -10.63 -15.62
C ASN A 203 -3.55 -10.28 -17.07
N ASP A 204 -4.32 -10.86 -17.99
CA ASP A 204 -4.18 -10.65 -19.45
C ASP A 204 -4.48 -9.21 -19.91
N LYS A 205 -5.01 -8.37 -19.01
CA LYS A 205 -5.25 -6.94 -19.25
C LYS A 205 -4.19 -6.04 -18.61
N PHE A 206 -3.13 -6.59 -18.07
CA PHE A 206 -2.07 -5.82 -17.43
C PHE A 206 -1.14 -5.17 -18.47
N THR A 207 -1.62 -4.12 -19.07
CA THR A 207 -1.07 -3.39 -20.21
C THR A 207 0.42 -3.04 -20.07
N LEU A 208 0.85 -2.64 -18.85
CA LEU A 208 2.24 -2.24 -18.62
C LEU A 208 3.24 -3.39 -18.88
N ALA A 209 2.85 -4.62 -18.56
CA ALA A 209 3.73 -5.78 -18.75
C ALA A 209 3.95 -6.08 -20.24
N TYR A 210 2.92 -5.96 -21.08
CA TYR A 210 3.08 -6.15 -22.55
C TYR A 210 4.10 -5.18 -23.15
N LYS A 211 4.00 -3.88 -22.78
CA LYS A 211 4.95 -2.88 -23.24
C LYS A 211 6.38 -3.20 -22.80
N LYS A 212 6.55 -3.60 -21.54
CA LYS A 212 7.86 -3.96 -20.99
C LYS A 212 8.48 -5.17 -21.69
N VAL A 213 7.69 -6.24 -21.90
CA VAL A 213 8.13 -7.43 -22.65
C VAL A 213 8.57 -7.08 -24.06
N GLY A 214 7.76 -6.30 -24.79
CA GLY A 214 8.11 -5.84 -26.13
C GLY A 214 9.41 -5.05 -26.18
N ILE A 215 9.66 -4.17 -25.20
CA ILE A 215 10.90 -3.41 -25.09
C ILE A 215 12.11 -4.32 -24.84
N LEU A 216 11.97 -5.33 -23.94
CA LEU A 216 13.05 -6.22 -23.60
C LEU A 216 13.39 -7.18 -24.74
N PHE A 217 12.42 -7.72 -25.47
CA PHE A 217 12.67 -8.49 -26.69
C PHE A 217 13.34 -7.65 -27.77
N LEU A 218 12.92 -6.38 -27.93
CA LEU A 218 13.59 -5.47 -28.87
C LEU A 218 15.05 -5.22 -28.50
N ALA A 219 15.35 -5.06 -27.20
CA ALA A 219 16.73 -4.88 -26.70
C ALA A 219 17.62 -6.13 -26.92
N ARG A 220 17.00 -7.31 -26.97
CA ARG A 220 17.68 -8.59 -27.29
C ARG A 220 17.81 -8.85 -28.79
N GLU A 221 17.25 -7.99 -29.62
CA GLU A 221 17.13 -8.19 -31.08
C GLU A 221 16.22 -9.37 -31.49
N ASP A 222 15.33 -9.82 -30.56
CA ASP A 222 14.29 -10.81 -30.83
C ASP A 222 13.08 -10.07 -31.48
N PHE A 223 13.25 -9.71 -32.74
CA PHE A 223 12.36 -8.74 -33.43
C PHE A 223 10.95 -9.27 -33.63
N GLU A 224 10.77 -10.54 -33.95
CA GLU A 224 9.45 -11.16 -34.13
C GLU A 224 8.65 -11.10 -32.83
N ASP A 225 9.24 -11.55 -31.71
CA ASP A 225 8.60 -11.50 -30.40
C ASP A 225 8.30 -10.05 -29.96
N ALA A 226 9.23 -9.12 -30.18
CA ALA A 226 9.01 -7.71 -29.87
C ALA A 226 7.79 -7.15 -30.60
N VAL A 227 7.62 -7.48 -31.88
CA VAL A 227 6.47 -7.05 -32.69
C VAL A 227 5.18 -7.64 -32.14
N GLU A 228 5.14 -8.94 -31.81
CA GLU A 228 3.96 -9.61 -31.26
C GLU A 228 3.45 -8.94 -29.99
N TYR A 229 4.36 -8.64 -29.03
CA TYR A 229 3.98 -7.98 -27.78
C TYR A 229 3.60 -6.52 -27.96
N PHE A 230 4.21 -5.77 -28.89
CA PHE A 230 3.78 -4.41 -29.21
C PHE A 230 2.43 -4.38 -29.94
N GLU A 231 2.13 -5.33 -30.82
CA GLU A 231 0.82 -5.46 -31.45
C GLU A 231 -0.26 -5.77 -30.40
N SER A 232 0.00 -6.73 -29.49
CA SER A 232 -0.88 -7.01 -28.36
C SER A 232 -1.09 -5.80 -27.46
N TYR A 233 -0.05 -4.97 -27.24
CA TYR A 233 -0.16 -3.73 -26.49
C TYR A 233 -1.08 -2.70 -27.18
N LEU A 234 -1.10 -2.63 -28.52
CA LEU A 234 -1.98 -1.73 -29.27
C LEU A 234 -3.46 -2.10 -29.21
N ASP A 235 -3.80 -3.33 -28.85
CA ASP A 235 -5.19 -3.79 -28.67
C ASP A 235 -5.84 -3.19 -27.41
N PHE A 236 -5.04 -2.64 -26.49
CA PHE A 236 -5.55 -1.99 -25.30
C PHE A 236 -6.01 -0.55 -25.54
N ASP A 237 -6.84 -0.06 -24.64
CA ASP A 237 -7.27 1.34 -24.62
C ASP A 237 -6.15 2.23 -24.03
N ILE A 238 -5.23 2.63 -24.89
CA ILE A 238 -4.08 3.50 -24.57
C ILE A 238 -4.20 4.82 -25.34
N PRO A 239 -3.52 5.89 -24.90
CA PRO A 239 -3.56 7.20 -25.56
C PRO A 239 -3.19 7.12 -27.05
N ASP A 240 -3.91 7.86 -27.91
CA ASP A 240 -3.69 7.84 -29.35
C ASP A 240 -2.26 8.25 -29.76
N GLU A 241 -1.65 9.18 -29.03
CA GLU A 241 -0.27 9.60 -29.25
C GLU A 241 0.71 8.44 -29.01
N GLU A 242 0.43 7.62 -27.99
CA GLU A 242 1.21 6.42 -27.68
C GLU A 242 1.00 5.34 -28.73
N LYS A 243 -0.25 5.11 -29.20
CA LYS A 243 -0.55 4.18 -30.31
C LYS A 243 0.27 4.52 -31.55
N VAL A 244 0.30 5.81 -31.93
CA VAL A 244 1.07 6.27 -33.09
C VAL A 244 2.57 6.01 -32.88
N SER A 245 3.08 6.22 -31.69
CA SER A 245 4.50 6.03 -31.39
C SER A 245 4.90 4.55 -31.45
N VAL A 246 4.08 3.67 -30.86
CA VAL A 246 4.32 2.21 -30.87
C VAL A 246 4.16 1.65 -32.28
N GLN A 247 3.16 2.10 -33.06
CA GLN A 247 3.00 1.68 -34.46
C GLN A 247 4.24 2.02 -35.31
N LYS A 248 4.78 3.23 -35.17
CA LYS A 248 6.02 3.61 -35.85
C LYS A 248 7.21 2.73 -35.45
N LEU A 249 7.25 2.30 -34.17
CA LEU A 249 8.29 1.39 -33.68
C LEU A 249 8.14 0.01 -34.34
N ILE A 250 6.92 -0.54 -34.37
CA ILE A 250 6.61 -1.80 -35.06
C ILE A 250 7.05 -1.76 -36.53
N ASP A 251 6.69 -0.69 -37.27
CA ASP A 251 7.04 -0.56 -38.67
C ASP A 251 8.56 -0.56 -38.89
N ARG A 252 9.32 0.10 -37.99
CA ARG A 252 10.79 0.11 -38.04
C ARG A 252 11.40 -1.26 -37.71
N VAL A 253 10.82 -1.97 -36.77
CA VAL A 253 11.29 -3.31 -36.36
C VAL A 253 11.01 -4.30 -37.49
N LYS A 254 9.80 -4.29 -38.08
CA LYS A 254 9.43 -5.13 -39.22
C LYS A 254 10.32 -4.91 -40.46
N ALA A 255 10.89 -3.75 -40.60
CA ALA A 255 11.83 -3.46 -41.68
C ALA A 255 13.23 -4.08 -41.46
N LYS A 256 13.49 -4.67 -40.28
CA LYS A 256 14.74 -5.38 -39.94
C LYS A 256 14.62 -6.90 -40.00
N ILE A 257 13.39 -7.43 -40.00
CA ILE A 257 13.05 -8.84 -40.20
C ILE A 257 13.04 -9.16 -41.68
#